data_8ccf1079fb12d665e6d5719c4c9b5d3e
#
_entry.id   8ccf1079fb12d665e6d5719c4c9b5d3e
#
_cell.length_a   1.000
_cell.length_b   1.000
_cell.length_c   1.000
_cell.angle_alpha   90.00
_cell.angle_beta   90.00
_cell.angle_gamma   90.00
#
_symmetry.space_group_name_H-M   'P 1'
#
loop_
_entity.id
_entity.type
_entity.pdbx_description
1 polymer ?
#
loop_
_entity_poly.entity_id
_entity_poly.type
_entity_poly.pdbx_seq_one_letter_code
_entity_poly.pdbx_strand_id
1 'polypeptide(L)'
;MAVQKYTAKNGKTLWRFSVWYTDWTGTRKRKKQEGFKTQREAKEAETTFVNSKRTDIDITFGNLVKVYFENRSARIEKTTLATKEHMIRTKILPYFENLPLSEIDTAAVMKWQTELMNYRNPKTGNPYAQTYLRQIHNQLSTIFNFAVKYYGLLRNPAQLCGSMGKQNAEKFDFWTYDEFQQFI
;
A
#
# COMPACT_ATOMS: atom_id res chain seq x y z
N MET A 1 21.01 -26.88 1.67
CA MET A 1 19.80 -27.41 1.01
C MET A 1 18.69 -27.49 2.03
N ALA A 2 17.54 -26.94 1.69
CA ALA A 2 16.43 -26.83 2.64
C ALA A 2 15.47 -28.04 2.63
N VAL A 3 15.55 -28.91 1.62
CA VAL A 3 14.72 -30.11 1.48
C VAL A 3 15.45 -31.32 2.06
N GLN A 4 14.80 -32.02 2.99
CA GLN A 4 15.34 -33.18 3.70
C GLN A 4 14.37 -34.36 3.73
N LYS A 5 14.90 -35.58 3.64
CA LYS A 5 14.15 -36.81 3.85
C LYS A 5 14.04 -37.08 5.35
N TYR A 6 12.89 -37.58 5.80
CA TYR A 6 12.71 -38.00 7.20
C TYR A 6 11.74 -39.18 7.30
N THR A 7 11.82 -39.93 8.37
CA THR A 7 10.89 -41.02 8.67
C THR A 7 9.80 -40.53 9.63
N ALA A 8 8.56 -40.63 9.20
CA ALA A 8 7.42 -40.23 10.02
C ALA A 8 7.14 -41.32 11.10
N LYS A 9 6.39 -40.98 12.14
CA LYS A 9 6.05 -41.89 13.26
C LYS A 9 5.38 -43.21 12.83
N ASN A 10 4.77 -43.22 11.66
CA ASN A 10 4.13 -44.41 11.06
C ASN A 10 5.10 -45.26 10.20
N GLY A 11 6.41 -45.03 10.28
CA GLY A 11 7.43 -45.73 9.52
C GLY A 11 7.55 -45.32 8.05
N LYS A 12 6.70 -44.42 7.54
CA LYS A 12 6.78 -43.99 6.15
C LYS A 12 7.87 -42.93 5.96
N THR A 13 8.62 -43.08 4.88
CA THR A 13 9.60 -42.10 4.47
C THR A 13 8.94 -40.96 3.71
N LEU A 14 9.10 -39.76 4.22
CA LEU A 14 8.50 -38.52 3.68
C LEU A 14 9.57 -37.44 3.52
N TRP A 15 9.20 -36.34 2.86
CA TRP A 15 10.07 -35.21 2.63
C TRP A 15 9.54 -33.98 3.38
N ARG A 16 10.46 -33.10 3.77
CA ARG A 16 10.18 -31.82 4.39
C ARG A 16 11.08 -30.75 3.83
N PHE A 17 10.64 -29.50 3.85
CA PHE A 17 11.52 -28.37 3.64
C PHE A 17 11.60 -27.49 4.89
N SER A 18 12.68 -26.75 4.99
CA SER A 18 12.91 -25.80 6.06
C SER A 18 13.74 -24.66 5.54
N VAL A 19 13.16 -23.46 5.55
CA VAL A 19 13.79 -22.24 5.03
C VAL A 19 13.74 -21.12 6.06
N TRP A 20 14.81 -20.36 6.14
CA TRP A 20 14.87 -19.14 6.91
C TRP A 20 14.45 -17.97 6.02
N TYR A 21 13.61 -17.09 6.56
CA TYR A 21 13.21 -15.86 5.90
C TYR A 21 13.21 -14.72 6.91
N THR A 22 13.36 -13.50 6.42
CA THR A 22 13.23 -12.29 7.24
C THR A 22 11.81 -11.75 7.03
N ASP A 23 11.08 -11.56 8.13
CA ASP A 23 9.75 -10.96 8.05
C ASP A 23 9.84 -9.44 7.84
N TRP A 24 8.69 -8.80 7.69
CA TRP A 24 8.60 -7.36 7.49
C TRP A 24 9.13 -6.52 8.68
N THR A 25 9.26 -7.10 9.89
CA THR A 25 9.86 -6.45 11.06
C THR A 25 11.38 -6.53 11.07
N GLY A 26 11.99 -7.18 10.08
CA GLY A 26 13.42 -7.48 10.06
C GLY A 26 13.81 -8.70 10.90
N THR A 27 12.84 -9.35 11.53
CA THR A 27 13.10 -10.52 12.38
C THR A 27 13.28 -11.78 11.52
N ARG A 28 14.36 -12.54 11.80
CA ARG A 28 14.63 -13.78 11.10
C ARG A 28 13.76 -14.91 11.66
N LYS A 29 12.87 -15.46 10.81
CA LYS A 29 11.96 -16.57 11.14
C LYS A 29 12.27 -17.82 10.33
N ARG A 30 11.87 -18.98 10.85
CA ARG A 30 12.02 -20.27 10.18
C ARG A 30 10.67 -20.85 9.83
N LYS A 31 10.45 -21.17 8.55
CA LYS A 31 9.31 -21.95 8.09
C LYS A 31 9.76 -23.40 7.89
N LYS A 32 9.04 -24.35 8.50
CA LYS A 32 9.20 -25.78 8.31
C LYS A 32 7.85 -26.36 7.87
N GLN A 33 7.86 -27.16 6.83
CA GLN A 33 6.68 -27.89 6.36
C GLN A 33 7.07 -29.32 6.02
N GLU A 34 6.26 -30.27 6.48
CA GLU A 34 6.53 -31.71 6.43
C GLU A 34 5.36 -32.44 5.74
N GLY A 35 5.58 -33.70 5.34
CA GLY A 35 4.52 -34.58 4.85
C GLY A 35 4.48 -34.73 3.34
N PHE A 36 5.47 -34.25 2.60
CA PHE A 36 5.53 -34.43 1.14
C PHE A 36 5.91 -35.85 0.78
N LYS A 37 5.27 -36.42 -0.23
CA LYS A 37 5.52 -37.78 -0.68
C LYS A 37 6.80 -37.89 -1.49
N THR A 38 7.16 -36.85 -2.22
CA THR A 38 8.31 -36.78 -3.10
C THR A 38 9.22 -35.59 -2.79
N GLN A 39 10.49 -35.71 -3.15
CA GLN A 39 11.45 -34.61 -3.06
C GLN A 39 11.04 -33.44 -3.95
N ARG A 40 10.47 -33.75 -5.12
CA ARG A 40 10.01 -32.73 -6.09
C ARG A 40 8.91 -31.88 -5.51
N GLU A 41 7.87 -32.49 -4.91
CA GLU A 41 6.77 -31.74 -4.23
C GLU A 41 7.31 -30.85 -3.12
N ALA A 42 8.24 -31.35 -2.30
CA ALA A 42 8.84 -30.55 -1.24
C ALA A 42 9.65 -29.36 -1.78
N LYS A 43 10.35 -29.54 -2.91
CA LYS A 43 11.12 -28.49 -3.57
C LYS A 43 10.23 -27.46 -4.26
N GLU A 44 9.16 -27.90 -4.90
CA GLU A 44 8.14 -27.01 -5.50
C GLU A 44 7.45 -26.17 -4.43
N ALA A 45 7.07 -26.77 -3.30
CA ALA A 45 6.49 -26.07 -2.16
C ALA A 45 7.47 -25.07 -1.53
N GLU A 46 8.75 -25.43 -1.40
CA GLU A 46 9.80 -24.51 -0.96
C GLU A 46 9.92 -23.32 -1.91
N THR A 47 10.03 -23.56 -3.21
CA THR A 47 10.16 -22.53 -4.23
C THR A 47 8.96 -21.60 -4.24
N THR A 48 7.76 -22.16 -4.15
CA THR A 48 6.51 -21.40 -4.06
C THR A 48 6.52 -20.53 -2.79
N PHE A 49 6.89 -21.09 -1.65
CA PHE A 49 6.98 -20.32 -0.40
C PHE A 49 8.03 -19.20 -0.48
N VAL A 50 9.23 -19.48 -0.99
CA VAL A 50 10.29 -18.46 -1.14
C VAL A 50 9.87 -17.36 -2.12
N ASN A 51 9.19 -17.71 -3.21
CA ASN A 51 8.70 -16.75 -4.18
C ASN A 51 7.53 -15.94 -3.60
N SER A 52 6.59 -16.57 -2.87
CA SER A 52 5.53 -15.85 -2.18
C SER A 52 6.10 -14.88 -1.16
N LYS A 53 7.13 -15.27 -0.38
CA LYS A 53 7.77 -14.37 0.59
C LYS A 53 8.60 -13.24 -0.05
N ARG A 54 8.98 -13.35 -1.30
CA ARG A 54 9.52 -12.23 -2.08
C ARG A 54 8.42 -11.26 -2.55
N THR A 55 7.18 -11.74 -2.64
CA THR A 55 6.01 -10.97 -3.09
C THR A 55 5.02 -10.67 -1.96
N ASP A 56 4.95 -11.52 -0.93
CA ASP A 56 4.07 -11.34 0.23
C ASP A 56 4.72 -10.43 1.26
N ILE A 57 4.36 -9.19 1.17
CA ILE A 57 4.59 -8.26 2.27
C ILE A 57 3.44 -8.49 3.25
N ASP A 58 3.68 -9.29 4.28
CA ASP A 58 2.72 -9.64 5.36
C ASP A 58 2.39 -8.43 6.27
N ILE A 59 2.60 -7.22 5.78
CA ILE A 59 2.27 -5.99 6.50
C ILE A 59 0.92 -5.45 6.03
N THR A 60 0.05 -5.11 6.96
CA THR A 60 -1.17 -4.38 6.63
C THR A 60 -0.84 -2.95 6.22
N PHE A 61 -1.69 -2.36 5.38
CA PHE A 61 -1.51 -0.97 4.96
C PHE A 61 -1.49 -0.01 6.16
N GLY A 62 -2.31 -0.24 7.20
CA GLY A 62 -2.31 0.56 8.42
C GLY A 62 -0.97 0.53 9.16
N ASN A 63 -0.33 -0.62 9.24
CA ASN A 63 1.00 -0.74 9.86
C ASN A 63 2.09 -0.07 9.00
N LEU A 64 2.01 -0.19 7.67
CA LEU A 64 2.90 0.55 6.77
C LEU A 64 2.77 2.06 6.96
N VAL A 65 1.56 2.58 7.10
CA VAL A 65 1.30 4.02 7.34
C VAL A 65 1.93 4.48 8.65
N LYS A 66 1.85 3.70 9.73
CA LYS A 66 2.50 4.01 11.01
C LYS A 66 4.02 4.16 10.83
N VAL A 67 4.65 3.17 10.23
CA VAL A 67 6.11 3.20 9.96
C VAL A 67 6.48 4.33 9.01
N TYR A 68 5.66 4.62 8.02
CA TYR A 68 5.85 5.75 7.11
C TYR A 68 5.88 7.08 7.89
N PHE A 69 4.93 7.31 8.81
CA PHE A 69 4.91 8.52 9.63
C PHE A 69 6.09 8.60 10.61
N GLU A 70 6.44 7.50 11.28
CA GLU A 70 7.63 7.45 12.15
C GLU A 70 8.90 7.86 11.39
N ASN A 71 9.09 7.36 10.18
CA ASN A 71 10.23 7.70 9.34
C ASN A 71 10.21 9.15 8.83
N ARG A 72 9.02 9.72 8.60
CA ARG A 72 8.85 11.05 8.00
C ARG A 72 8.73 12.17 9.02
N SER A 73 8.30 11.90 10.24
CA SER A 73 8.07 12.90 11.29
C SER A 73 9.28 13.79 11.55
N ALA A 74 10.48 13.25 11.50
CA ALA A 74 11.73 13.99 11.68
C ALA A 74 12.13 14.89 10.50
N ARG A 75 11.46 14.77 9.35
CA ARG A 75 11.86 15.43 8.08
C ARG A 75 10.82 16.38 7.50
N ILE A 76 9.64 16.43 8.10
CA ILE A 76 8.49 17.20 7.62
C ILE A 76 8.05 18.14 8.73
N GLU A 77 7.74 19.37 8.36
CA GLU A 77 7.17 20.36 9.27
C GLU A 77 5.86 19.86 9.90
N LYS A 78 5.65 20.18 11.19
CA LYS A 78 4.53 19.69 12.00
C LYS A 78 3.15 19.99 11.37
N THR A 79 2.97 21.17 10.82
CA THR A 79 1.72 21.59 10.15
C THR A 79 1.42 20.76 8.90
N THR A 80 2.44 20.51 8.08
CA THR A 80 2.35 19.66 6.89
C THR A 80 2.09 18.20 7.27
N LEU A 81 2.74 17.70 8.33
CA LEU A 81 2.55 16.35 8.83
C LEU A 81 1.09 16.15 9.30
N ALA A 82 0.57 17.07 10.10
CA ALA A 82 -0.80 17.01 10.62
C ALA A 82 -1.85 17.00 9.48
N THR A 83 -1.66 17.83 8.45
CA THR A 83 -2.54 17.85 7.27
C THR A 83 -2.52 16.52 6.50
N LYS A 84 -1.33 15.96 6.29
CA LYS A 84 -1.17 14.65 5.64
C LYS A 84 -1.80 13.53 6.45
N GLU A 85 -1.54 13.51 7.75
CA GLU A 85 -2.09 12.53 8.67
C GLU A 85 -3.62 12.57 8.69
N HIS A 86 -4.21 13.75 8.80
CA HIS A 86 -5.66 13.92 8.73
C HIS A 86 -6.23 13.37 7.42
N MET A 87 -5.63 13.70 6.28
CA MET A 87 -6.08 13.25 4.97
C MET A 87 -5.99 11.72 4.85
N ILE A 88 -4.87 11.13 5.25
CA ILE A 88 -4.65 9.68 5.20
C ILE A 88 -5.64 8.97 6.12
N ARG A 89 -5.81 9.44 7.34
CA ARG A 89 -6.72 8.86 8.33
C ARG A 89 -8.18 8.91 7.90
N THR A 90 -8.61 9.99 7.25
CA THR A 90 -10.04 10.19 6.92
C THR A 90 -10.42 9.68 5.53
N LYS A 91 -9.47 9.58 4.58
CA LYS A 91 -9.76 9.28 3.17
C LYS A 91 -9.12 8.01 2.64
N ILE A 92 -8.08 7.49 3.28
CA ILE A 92 -7.32 6.34 2.81
C ILE A 92 -7.47 5.14 3.76
N LEU A 93 -7.18 5.33 5.05
CA LEU A 93 -7.24 4.24 6.04
C LEU A 93 -8.61 3.54 6.11
N PRO A 94 -9.78 4.22 6.04
CA PRO A 94 -11.07 3.52 6.10
C PRO A 94 -11.24 2.43 5.05
N TYR A 95 -10.48 2.50 3.93
CA TYR A 95 -10.57 1.54 2.83
C TYR A 95 -9.50 0.45 2.89
N PHE A 96 -8.29 0.80 3.35
CA PHE A 96 -7.12 -0.06 3.18
C PHE A 96 -6.47 -0.50 4.49
N GLU A 97 -6.83 0.04 5.66
CA GLU A 97 -6.12 -0.13 6.93
C GLU A 97 -5.81 -1.59 7.26
N ASN A 98 -6.83 -2.45 7.13
CA ASN A 98 -6.75 -3.86 7.52
C ASN A 98 -6.30 -4.79 6.39
N LEU A 99 -6.15 -4.27 5.17
CA LEU A 99 -5.75 -5.08 4.03
C LEU A 99 -4.23 -5.30 4.02
N PRO A 100 -3.78 -6.55 3.78
CA PRO A 100 -2.38 -6.81 3.46
C PRO A 100 -1.97 -6.07 2.19
N LEU A 101 -0.73 -5.59 2.10
CA LEU A 101 -0.26 -4.88 0.91
C LEU A 101 -0.33 -5.74 -0.37
N SER A 102 -0.21 -7.06 -0.23
CA SER A 102 -0.33 -8.03 -1.33
C SER A 102 -1.74 -8.08 -1.95
N GLU A 103 -2.76 -7.72 -1.18
CA GLU A 103 -4.17 -7.74 -1.62
C GLU A 103 -4.64 -6.40 -2.20
N ILE A 104 -3.87 -5.32 -2.04
CA ILE A 104 -4.22 -4.02 -2.59
C ILE A 104 -3.71 -3.94 -4.03
N ASP A 105 -4.54 -4.39 -4.94
CA ASP A 105 -4.28 -4.36 -6.36
C ASP A 105 -4.78 -3.07 -7.04
N THR A 106 -4.56 -2.96 -8.34
CA THR A 106 -5.03 -1.83 -9.16
C THR A 106 -6.56 -1.71 -9.13
N ALA A 107 -7.29 -2.83 -9.08
CA ALA A 107 -8.75 -2.83 -9.06
C ALA A 107 -9.30 -2.25 -7.75
N ALA A 108 -8.71 -2.60 -6.59
CA ALA A 108 -9.07 -2.04 -5.30
C ALA A 108 -8.84 -0.52 -5.26
N VAL A 109 -7.72 -0.04 -5.83
CA VAL A 109 -7.44 1.40 -5.91
C VAL A 109 -8.42 2.11 -6.85
N MET A 110 -8.76 1.54 -8.00
CA MET A 110 -9.75 2.10 -8.93
C MET A 110 -11.14 2.22 -8.27
N LYS A 111 -11.56 1.21 -7.52
CA LYS A 111 -12.83 1.25 -6.78
C LYS A 111 -12.83 2.40 -5.77
N TRP A 112 -11.78 2.52 -4.97
CA TRP A 112 -11.61 3.61 -4.02
C TRP A 112 -11.61 5.00 -4.69
N GLN A 113 -10.93 5.17 -5.84
CA GLN A 113 -10.97 6.41 -6.61
C GLN A 113 -12.39 6.75 -7.05
N THR A 114 -13.14 5.77 -7.58
CA THR A 114 -14.51 5.95 -8.04
C THR A 114 -15.44 6.39 -6.92
N GLU A 115 -15.31 5.79 -5.73
CA GLU A 115 -16.08 6.18 -4.56
C GLU A 115 -15.81 7.62 -4.13
N LEU A 116 -14.53 8.04 -4.11
CA LEU A 116 -14.18 9.42 -3.77
C LEU A 116 -14.63 10.45 -4.82
N MET A 117 -14.55 10.12 -6.10
CA MET A 117 -15.04 11.00 -7.18
C MET A 117 -16.56 11.15 -7.17
N ASN A 118 -17.28 10.11 -6.79
CA ASN A 118 -18.73 10.13 -6.69
C ASN A 118 -19.26 10.70 -5.36
N TYR A 119 -18.38 10.93 -4.40
CA TYR A 119 -18.77 11.49 -3.11
C TYR A 119 -19.45 12.86 -3.27
N ARG A 120 -20.51 13.06 -2.50
CA ARG A 120 -21.18 14.35 -2.37
C ARG A 120 -21.29 14.71 -0.89
N ASN A 121 -20.95 15.93 -0.57
CA ASN A 121 -21.05 16.41 0.82
C ASN A 121 -22.52 16.40 1.27
N PRO A 122 -22.88 15.72 2.37
CA PRO A 122 -24.28 15.60 2.81
C PRO A 122 -24.94 16.94 3.12
N LYS A 123 -24.15 17.97 3.48
CA LYS A 123 -24.68 19.29 3.83
C LYS A 123 -24.81 20.24 2.64
N THR A 124 -23.89 20.17 1.68
CA THR A 124 -23.78 21.14 0.58
C THR A 124 -24.10 20.53 -0.79
N GLY A 125 -24.17 19.21 -0.90
CA GLY A 125 -24.33 18.50 -2.17
C GLY A 125 -23.08 18.52 -3.09
N ASN A 126 -22.05 19.27 -2.73
CA ASN A 126 -20.89 19.50 -3.57
C ASN A 126 -19.93 18.28 -3.59
N PRO A 127 -19.31 17.98 -4.75
CA PRO A 127 -18.24 17.01 -4.85
C PRO A 127 -16.95 17.53 -4.20
N TYR A 128 -15.96 16.66 -4.02
CA TYR A 128 -14.60 17.11 -3.70
C TYR A 128 -14.01 17.92 -4.85
N ALA A 129 -13.26 18.96 -4.51
CA ALA A 129 -12.48 19.73 -5.49
C ALA A 129 -11.46 18.81 -6.22
N GLN A 130 -11.29 19.07 -7.51
CA GLN A 130 -10.42 18.24 -8.37
C GLN A 130 -8.96 18.21 -7.88
N THR A 131 -8.45 19.35 -7.40
CA THR A 131 -7.11 19.46 -6.81
C THR A 131 -6.99 18.68 -5.50
N TYR A 132 -8.06 18.63 -4.68
CA TYR A 132 -8.08 17.86 -3.45
C TYR A 132 -8.08 16.35 -3.71
N LEU A 133 -8.88 15.87 -4.68
CA LEU A 133 -8.84 14.48 -5.12
C LEU A 133 -7.43 14.06 -5.56
N ARG A 134 -6.77 14.91 -6.33
CA ARG A 134 -5.39 14.68 -6.74
C ARG A 134 -4.42 14.62 -5.56
N GLN A 135 -4.58 15.50 -4.57
CA GLN A 135 -3.74 15.47 -3.37
C GLN A 135 -3.92 14.17 -2.59
N ILE A 136 -5.16 13.67 -2.41
CA ILE A 136 -5.43 12.39 -1.73
C ILE A 136 -4.74 11.26 -2.49
N HIS A 137 -4.89 11.21 -3.81
CA HIS A 137 -4.23 10.19 -4.64
C HIS A 137 -2.71 10.23 -4.51
N ASN A 138 -2.12 11.42 -4.51
CA ASN A 138 -0.67 11.59 -4.36
C ASN A 138 -0.17 11.10 -2.98
N GLN A 139 -0.95 11.24 -1.91
CA GLN A 139 -0.59 10.69 -0.60
C GLN A 139 -0.57 9.15 -0.65
N LEU A 140 -1.60 8.52 -1.22
CA LEU A 140 -1.63 7.07 -1.39
C LEU A 140 -0.45 6.57 -2.22
N SER A 141 -0.19 7.19 -3.37
CA SER A 141 0.94 6.84 -4.23
C SER A 141 2.29 7.01 -3.53
N THR A 142 2.43 8.04 -2.69
CA THR A 142 3.67 8.27 -1.92
C THR A 142 3.91 7.15 -0.90
N ILE A 143 2.87 6.67 -0.23
CA ILE A 143 2.96 5.55 0.72
C ILE A 143 3.33 4.26 -0.01
N PHE A 144 2.72 3.97 -1.16
CA PHE A 144 3.10 2.81 -1.97
C PHE A 144 4.52 2.90 -2.53
N ASN A 145 4.99 4.09 -2.93
CA ASN A 145 6.39 4.28 -3.34
C ASN A 145 7.36 4.01 -2.17
N PHE A 146 6.97 4.35 -0.94
CA PHE A 146 7.73 3.97 0.24
C PHE A 146 7.76 2.45 0.42
N ALA A 147 6.64 1.75 0.20
CA ALA A 147 6.59 0.30 0.23
C ALA A 147 7.45 -0.35 -0.87
N VAL A 148 7.42 0.18 -2.09
CA VAL A 148 8.30 -0.29 -3.18
C VAL A 148 9.77 -0.14 -2.81
N LYS A 149 10.14 1.01 -2.24
CA LYS A 149 11.54 1.32 -1.93
C LYS A 149 12.09 0.52 -0.76
N TYR A 150 11.31 0.33 0.31
CA TYR A 150 11.82 -0.18 1.58
C TYR A 150 11.26 -1.54 1.98
N TYR A 151 10.12 -1.95 1.41
CA TYR A 151 9.42 -3.17 1.78
C TYR A 151 9.30 -4.19 0.64
N GLY A 152 9.94 -3.93 -0.50
CA GLY A 152 10.02 -4.88 -1.61
C GLY A 152 8.71 -5.09 -2.36
N LEU A 153 7.75 -4.15 -2.25
CA LEU A 153 6.57 -4.16 -3.11
C LEU A 153 7.04 -4.02 -4.57
N LEU A 154 6.59 -4.92 -5.44
CA LEU A 154 7.08 -4.97 -6.83
C LEU A 154 6.68 -3.74 -7.65
N ARG A 155 5.46 -3.25 -7.45
CA ARG A 155 4.89 -2.14 -8.22
C ARG A 155 3.96 -1.31 -7.33
N ASN A 156 3.85 -0.03 -7.65
CA ASN A 156 2.89 0.86 -6.99
C ASN A 156 1.51 0.75 -7.69
N PRO A 157 0.48 0.17 -7.05
CA PRO A 157 -0.83 0.01 -7.68
C PRO A 157 -1.51 1.35 -7.96
N ALA A 158 -1.25 2.38 -7.14
CA ALA A 158 -1.81 3.71 -7.35
C ALA A 158 -1.22 4.41 -8.60
N GLN A 159 0.04 4.17 -8.95
CA GLN A 159 0.62 4.69 -10.19
C GLN A 159 0.02 4.01 -11.43
N LEU A 160 -0.23 2.71 -11.34
CA LEU A 160 -0.81 1.95 -12.46
C LEU A 160 -2.25 2.38 -12.78
N CYS A 161 -3.03 2.80 -11.77
CA CYS A 161 -4.39 3.31 -11.96
C CYS A 161 -4.45 4.68 -12.65
N GLY A 162 -3.34 5.43 -12.63
CA GLY A 162 -3.38 6.84 -12.97
C GLY A 162 -3.95 7.71 -11.85
N SER A 163 -3.78 9.02 -11.98
CA SER A 163 -4.23 10.00 -10.99
C SER A 163 -5.72 10.31 -11.14
N MET A 164 -6.40 10.58 -10.04
CA MET A 164 -7.73 11.19 -10.05
C MET A 164 -7.64 12.70 -9.88
N GLY A 165 -8.62 13.40 -10.43
CA GLY A 165 -8.70 14.86 -10.36
C GLY A 165 -7.75 15.59 -11.32
N LYS A 166 -7.84 16.91 -11.32
CA LYS A 166 -7.05 17.80 -12.20
C LYS A 166 -5.81 18.34 -11.48
N GLN A 167 -4.77 18.64 -12.24
CA GLN A 167 -3.53 19.19 -11.68
C GLN A 167 -3.68 20.65 -11.26
N ASN A 168 -4.33 21.42 -12.09
CA ASN A 168 -4.50 22.85 -11.88
C ASN A 168 -5.89 23.11 -11.32
N ALA A 169 -5.99 24.05 -10.40
CA ALA A 169 -7.26 24.63 -10.02
C ALA A 169 -7.91 25.27 -11.25
N GLU A 170 -9.22 25.37 -11.24
CA GLU A 170 -9.91 26.22 -12.19
C GLU A 170 -9.35 27.63 -12.04
N LYS A 171 -9.13 28.32 -13.17
CA LYS A 171 -8.68 29.71 -13.11
C LYS A 171 -9.75 30.50 -12.37
N PHE A 172 -9.35 31.16 -11.30
CA PHE A 172 -10.19 32.18 -10.70
C PHE A 172 -10.15 33.39 -11.63
N ASP A 173 -11.31 33.92 -11.97
CA ASP A 173 -11.39 35.25 -12.55
C ASP A 173 -10.88 36.21 -11.47
N PHE A 174 -9.80 36.88 -11.76
CA PHE A 174 -9.28 37.97 -10.93
C PHE A 174 -9.47 39.28 -11.72
N TRP A 175 -9.81 40.29 -11.00
CA TRP A 175 -9.95 41.61 -11.60
C TRP A 175 -8.59 42.07 -12.11
N THR A 176 -8.56 42.47 -13.37
CA THR A 176 -7.41 43.18 -13.92
C THR A 176 -7.29 44.54 -13.24
N TYR A 177 -6.12 45.15 -13.35
CA TYR A 177 -5.91 46.50 -12.78
C TYR A 177 -6.94 47.50 -13.32
N ASP A 178 -7.29 47.45 -14.59
CA ASP A 178 -8.24 48.33 -15.23
C ASP A 178 -9.67 48.10 -14.73
N GLU A 179 -10.10 46.87 -14.57
CA GLU A 179 -11.40 46.51 -13.96
C GLU A 179 -11.49 46.97 -12.50
N PHE A 180 -10.39 46.80 -11.74
CA PHE A 180 -10.32 47.29 -10.37
C PHE A 180 -10.41 48.83 -10.30
N GLN A 181 -9.75 49.55 -11.21
CA GLN A 181 -9.84 51.02 -11.30
C GLN A 181 -11.24 51.51 -11.67
N GLN A 182 -12.01 50.73 -12.45
CA GLN A 182 -13.42 51.09 -12.77
C GLN A 182 -14.38 50.84 -11.59
N PHE A 183 -13.98 49.99 -10.65
CA PHE A 183 -14.79 49.64 -9.49
C PHE A 183 -14.64 50.64 -8.36
N ILE A 184 -13.49 51.32 -8.23
CA ILE A 184 -13.22 52.38 -7.24
C ILE A 184 -13.72 53.70 -7.75
#